data_075a48a6c1a66a93fba832477d10d412
#
_entry.id   075a48a6c1a66a93fba832477d10d412
#
_cell.length_a   1.000
_cell.length_b   1.000
_cell.length_c   1.000
_cell.angle_alpha   90.00
_cell.angle_beta   90.00
_cell.angle_gamma   90.00
#
_symmetry.space_group_name_H-M   'P 1'
#
loop_
_entity.id
_entity.type
_entity.pdbx_description
1 polymer ?
#
loop_
_entity_poly.entity_id
_entity_poly.type
_entity_poly.pdbx_seq_one_letter_code
_entity_poly.pdbx_strand_id
1 'polypeptide(L)'
;MKRIARYLPLCFLALGGLQVASAQSAFDLNIGFGAIHDKANSTQVDQALLPCTANDPYPPCVSTPSLSGFMLGFGGDLMLKKKFGVGAEIALQPAKQTYVNLNASAASQGLTALSYQSRMTLYDVDGIFQPISTKKFAVKLQGGIGGANLKFYEAGSSSSVLGSQNISQYAQSANHLNVHGGVGVDVFVTDHIYVRPQFDVHYVPNLTQFGSSVVMDGMVWVGYSWGDR
;
A
#
# COMPACT_ATOMS: atom_id res chain seq x y z
N MET A 1 22.54 -7.30 20.97
CA MET A 1 22.85 -7.47 19.55
C MET A 1 23.46 -8.82 19.13
N LYS A 2 23.58 -9.83 20.01
CA LYS A 2 24.20 -11.15 19.68
C LYS A 2 23.22 -12.29 19.33
N ARG A 3 21.89 -12.04 19.33
CA ARG A 3 20.91 -13.12 19.09
C ARG A 3 20.35 -13.18 17.66
N ILE A 4 20.53 -12.15 16.84
CA ILE A 4 20.00 -12.10 15.45
C ILE A 4 20.89 -12.90 14.49
N ALA A 5 22.18 -13.05 14.78
CA ALA A 5 23.13 -13.74 13.90
C ALA A 5 22.94 -15.28 13.83
N ARG A 6 22.14 -15.89 14.72
CA ARG A 6 21.93 -17.35 14.75
C ARG A 6 20.88 -17.88 13.78
N TYR A 7 19.99 -17.01 13.27
CA TYR A 7 18.92 -17.44 12.39
C TYR A 7 19.16 -17.13 10.91
N LEU A 8 20.19 -16.32 10.61
CA LEU A 8 20.58 -16.02 9.24
C LEU A 8 20.95 -17.24 8.39
N PRO A 9 21.71 -18.25 8.93
CA PRO A 9 22.04 -19.43 8.13
C PRO A 9 20.85 -20.38 7.89
N LEU A 10 19.80 -20.33 8.73
CA LEU A 10 18.61 -21.16 8.52
C LEU A 10 17.76 -20.69 7.34
N CYS A 11 17.69 -19.38 7.11
CA CYS A 11 16.99 -18.82 5.95
C CYS A 11 17.72 -19.15 4.63
N PHE A 12 19.04 -19.17 4.63
CA PHE A 12 19.82 -19.55 3.44
C PHE A 12 19.75 -21.06 3.13
N LEU A 13 19.61 -21.92 4.14
CA LEU A 13 19.44 -23.37 3.95
C LEU A 13 18.06 -23.72 3.41
N ALA A 14 17.02 -22.94 3.75
CA ALA A 14 15.68 -23.11 3.19
C ALA A 14 15.61 -22.72 1.70
N LEU A 15 16.43 -21.77 1.26
CA LEU A 15 16.52 -21.36 -0.15
C LEU A 15 17.40 -22.31 -0.99
N GLY A 16 18.34 -23.03 -0.37
CA GLY A 16 19.22 -23.97 -1.07
C GLY A 16 18.65 -25.37 -1.30
N GLY A 17 17.52 -25.70 -0.68
CA GLY A 17 16.91 -27.03 -0.74
C GLY A 17 15.85 -27.23 -1.84
N LEU A 18 15.48 -26.21 -2.56
CA LEU A 18 14.49 -26.26 -3.66
C LEU A 18 15.16 -26.63 -5.01
N GLN A 19 15.89 -27.73 -5.04
CA GLN A 19 16.14 -28.44 -6.31
C GLN A 19 14.86 -29.21 -6.66
N VAL A 20 13.82 -28.49 -7.08
CA VAL A 20 12.61 -29.09 -7.60
C VAL A 20 12.87 -29.49 -9.04
N ALA A 21 12.73 -30.78 -9.29
CA ALA A 21 12.72 -31.40 -10.60
C ALA A 21 12.04 -30.52 -11.65
N SER A 22 12.76 -30.19 -12.72
CA SER A 22 12.40 -29.74 -14.07
C SER A 22 10.93 -29.48 -14.43
N ALA A 23 10.20 -28.77 -13.61
CA ALA A 23 8.98 -28.07 -14.03
C ALA A 23 9.41 -26.61 -14.12
N GLN A 24 9.40 -26.05 -15.33
CA GLN A 24 9.72 -24.68 -15.69
C GLN A 24 9.25 -23.69 -14.59
N SER A 25 10.12 -23.40 -13.65
CA SER A 25 9.85 -22.40 -12.63
C SER A 25 10.30 -21.06 -13.18
N ALA A 26 9.36 -20.20 -13.53
CA ALA A 26 9.66 -18.82 -13.84
C ALA A 26 9.71 -18.01 -12.55
N PHE A 27 10.74 -17.21 -12.40
CA PHE A 27 10.88 -16.23 -11.33
C PHE A 27 10.85 -14.84 -11.91
N ASP A 28 9.98 -14.01 -11.36
CA ASP A 28 9.77 -12.65 -11.82
C ASP A 28 10.17 -11.66 -10.72
N LEU A 29 10.81 -10.56 -11.09
CA LEU A 29 10.94 -9.37 -10.25
C LEU A 29 10.30 -8.19 -10.97
N ASN A 30 9.59 -7.36 -10.22
CA ASN A 30 8.89 -6.23 -10.79
C ASN A 30 8.94 -5.00 -9.88
N ILE A 31 8.87 -3.85 -10.53
CA ILE A 31 8.66 -2.55 -9.90
C ILE A 31 7.36 -1.96 -10.46
N GLY A 32 6.58 -1.33 -9.61
CA GLY A 32 5.27 -0.81 -9.96
C GLY A 32 5.09 0.65 -9.59
N PHE A 33 4.21 1.30 -10.30
CA PHE A 33 3.73 2.64 -9.97
C PHE A 33 2.24 2.73 -10.30
N GLY A 34 1.52 3.50 -9.51
CA GLY A 34 0.08 3.61 -9.68
C GLY A 34 -0.55 4.50 -8.65
N ALA A 35 -1.80 4.26 -8.37
CA ALA A 35 -2.56 5.03 -7.41
C ALA A 35 -3.47 4.11 -6.60
N ILE A 36 -3.59 4.45 -5.34
CA ILE A 36 -4.55 3.86 -4.42
C ILE A 36 -5.74 4.80 -4.27
N HIS A 37 -6.92 4.23 -4.21
CA HIS A 37 -8.16 4.94 -3.98
C HIS A 37 -8.90 4.33 -2.79
N ASP A 38 -9.18 5.17 -1.81
CA ASP A 38 -10.12 4.86 -0.74
C ASP A 38 -11.50 5.38 -1.13
N LYS A 39 -12.51 4.56 -0.95
CA LYS A 39 -13.89 5.01 -1.01
C LYS A 39 -14.20 5.80 0.26
N ALA A 40 -13.77 7.07 0.28
CA ALA A 40 -14.06 7.97 1.38
C ALA A 40 -15.57 8.00 1.60
N ASN A 41 -15.98 7.68 2.81
CA ASN A 41 -17.35 7.88 3.21
C ASN A 41 -17.57 9.38 3.44
N SER A 42 -18.73 9.91 3.14
CA SER A 42 -19.12 11.29 3.42
C SER A 42 -19.28 11.60 4.93
N THR A 43 -18.84 10.70 5.78
CA THR A 43 -18.87 10.88 7.23
C THR A 43 -17.95 12.03 7.63
N GLN A 44 -18.48 12.97 8.39
CA GLN A 44 -17.69 14.03 8.99
C GLN A 44 -17.11 13.55 10.31
N VAL A 45 -15.93 14.02 10.63
CA VAL A 45 -15.24 13.73 11.89
C VAL A 45 -14.92 15.04 12.60
N ASP A 46 -14.87 15.00 13.92
CA ASP A 46 -14.43 16.11 14.77
C ASP A 46 -12.88 16.23 14.81
N GLN A 47 -12.37 17.18 15.61
CA GLN A 47 -10.92 17.39 15.77
C GLN A 47 -10.20 16.18 16.37
N ALA A 48 -10.91 15.31 17.11
CA ALA A 48 -10.37 14.05 17.64
C ALA A 48 -10.51 12.88 16.68
N LEU A 49 -10.92 13.14 15.40
CA LEU A 49 -11.22 12.14 14.39
C LEU A 49 -12.36 11.19 14.76
N LEU A 50 -13.26 11.65 15.61
CA LEU A 50 -14.48 10.93 15.95
C LEU A 50 -15.60 11.32 14.98
N PRO A 51 -16.55 10.43 14.68
CA PRO A 51 -17.71 10.76 13.84
C PRO A 51 -18.49 11.93 14.42
N CYS A 52 -18.74 12.95 13.61
CA CYS A 52 -19.55 14.10 14.02
C CYS A 52 -21.00 13.72 14.29
N THR A 53 -21.54 14.22 15.36
CA THR A 53 -22.94 14.10 15.71
C THR A 53 -23.61 15.49 15.58
N ALA A 54 -24.93 15.51 15.47
CA ALA A 54 -25.70 16.76 15.40
C ALA A 54 -25.49 17.70 16.61
N ASN A 55 -24.99 17.17 17.71
CA ASN A 55 -24.75 17.90 18.97
C ASN A 55 -23.25 17.99 19.29
N ASP A 56 -22.39 17.92 18.31
CA ASP A 56 -20.93 17.96 18.51
C ASP A 56 -20.53 19.32 19.10
N PRO A 57 -19.93 19.35 20.31
CA PRO A 57 -19.51 20.59 20.96
C PRO A 57 -18.26 21.23 20.32
N TYR A 58 -17.59 20.53 19.39
CA TYR A 58 -16.33 20.96 18.77
C TYR A 58 -16.44 21.14 17.25
N PRO A 59 -17.14 22.16 16.75
CA PRO A 59 -17.07 22.51 15.34
C PRO A 59 -15.68 23.11 14.97
N PRO A 60 -15.19 22.96 13.73
CA PRO A 60 -15.91 22.42 12.59
C PRO A 60 -15.65 20.94 12.38
N CYS A 61 -16.72 20.24 12.02
CA CYS A 61 -16.61 18.92 11.45
C CYS A 61 -15.87 18.97 10.11
N VAL A 62 -14.89 18.11 9.92
CA VAL A 62 -14.12 18.01 8.68
C VAL A 62 -14.50 16.75 7.93
N SER A 63 -14.37 16.78 6.61
CA SER A 63 -14.63 15.60 5.79
C SER A 63 -13.68 14.45 6.16
N THR A 64 -14.16 13.23 5.97
CA THR A 64 -13.37 12.02 6.23
C THR A 64 -12.06 12.04 5.46
N PRO A 65 -10.97 11.61 6.11
CA PRO A 65 -9.68 11.52 5.46
C PRO A 65 -9.72 10.58 4.25
N SER A 66 -8.95 10.89 3.23
CA SER A 66 -8.75 10.04 2.06
C SER A 66 -7.36 9.39 2.09
N LEU A 67 -7.32 8.10 1.80
CA LEU A 67 -6.05 7.36 1.60
C LEU A 67 -5.54 7.47 0.17
N SER A 68 -6.32 8.05 -0.73
CA SER A 68 -6.00 8.17 -2.15
C SER A 68 -4.65 8.84 -2.35
N GLY A 69 -3.84 8.28 -3.24
CA GLY A 69 -2.53 8.83 -3.53
C GLY A 69 -1.70 7.95 -4.44
N PHE A 70 -0.57 8.50 -4.86
CA PHE A 70 0.40 7.78 -5.68
C PHE A 70 1.10 6.68 -4.88
N MET A 71 1.32 5.53 -5.53
CA MET A 71 1.98 4.36 -4.96
C MET A 71 3.21 3.98 -5.79
N LEU A 72 4.23 3.50 -5.09
CA LEU A 72 5.36 2.78 -5.66
C LEU A 72 5.32 1.34 -5.14
N GLY A 73 5.56 0.39 -6.04
CA GLY A 73 5.51 -1.03 -5.74
C GLY A 73 6.83 -1.75 -6.05
N PHE A 74 7.11 -2.78 -5.26
CA PHE A 74 8.17 -3.77 -5.49
C PHE A 74 7.57 -5.14 -5.26
N GLY A 75 7.83 -6.07 -6.16
CA GLY A 75 7.26 -7.40 -6.05
C GLY A 75 8.10 -8.47 -6.73
N GLY A 76 7.72 -9.70 -6.48
CA GLY A 76 8.29 -10.85 -7.14
C GLY A 76 7.35 -12.04 -7.11
N ASP A 77 7.36 -12.80 -8.18
CA ASP A 77 6.52 -13.96 -8.39
C ASP A 77 7.38 -15.20 -8.64
N LEU A 78 6.99 -16.33 -8.07
CA LEU A 78 7.60 -17.62 -8.32
C LEU A 78 6.52 -18.59 -8.82
N MET A 79 6.58 -18.93 -10.10
CA MET A 79 5.69 -19.93 -10.68
C MET A 79 6.19 -21.32 -10.33
N LEU A 80 5.45 -22.05 -9.51
CA LEU A 80 5.76 -23.43 -9.08
C LEU A 80 5.33 -24.47 -10.11
N LYS A 81 4.30 -24.14 -10.87
CA LYS A 81 3.74 -24.93 -11.97
C LYS A 81 3.28 -23.98 -13.06
N LYS A 82 3.01 -24.51 -14.29
CA LYS A 82 2.54 -23.71 -15.44
C LYS A 82 1.43 -22.69 -15.14
N LYS A 83 0.58 -22.95 -14.14
CA LYS A 83 -0.59 -22.12 -13.85
C LYS A 83 -0.64 -21.62 -12.41
N PHE A 84 0.22 -22.12 -11.53
CA PHE A 84 0.15 -21.79 -10.11
C PHE A 84 1.51 -21.33 -9.60
N GLY A 85 1.48 -20.28 -8.83
CA GLY A 85 2.66 -19.69 -8.23
C GLY A 85 2.36 -19.07 -6.87
N VAL A 86 3.39 -18.47 -6.31
CA VAL A 86 3.32 -17.64 -5.11
C VAL A 86 4.01 -16.33 -5.41
N GLY A 87 3.55 -15.26 -4.80
CA GLY A 87 4.12 -13.93 -4.94
C GLY A 87 4.27 -13.24 -3.61
N ALA A 88 5.01 -12.14 -3.65
CA ALA A 88 5.05 -11.18 -2.58
C ALA A 88 5.15 -9.78 -3.17
N GLU A 89 4.35 -8.87 -2.65
CA GLU A 89 4.30 -7.49 -3.11
C GLU A 89 4.40 -6.54 -1.90
N ILE A 90 5.03 -5.40 -2.10
CA ILE A 90 5.01 -4.26 -1.20
C ILE A 90 4.70 -3.02 -2.00
N ALA A 91 3.68 -2.29 -1.61
CA ALA A 91 3.31 -1.02 -2.21
C ALA A 91 3.30 0.07 -1.15
N LEU A 92 3.91 1.20 -1.43
CA LEU A 92 4.06 2.29 -0.48
C LEU A 92 3.74 3.65 -1.10
N GLN A 93 3.15 4.53 -0.33
CA GLN A 93 3.01 5.93 -0.68
C GLN A 93 4.33 6.67 -0.39
N PRO A 94 5.06 7.17 -1.41
CA PRO A 94 6.31 7.88 -1.18
C PRO A 94 6.09 9.26 -0.55
N ALA A 95 4.96 9.90 -0.86
CA ALA A 95 4.58 11.20 -0.32
C ALA A 95 3.52 11.07 0.77
N LYS A 96 3.56 11.98 1.74
CA LYS A 96 2.51 12.12 2.73
C LYS A 96 1.29 12.77 2.08
N GLN A 97 0.11 12.24 2.37
CA GLN A 97 -1.16 12.79 1.90
C GLN A 97 -1.81 13.61 3.02
N THR A 98 -2.16 14.84 2.73
CA THR A 98 -2.93 15.68 3.67
C THR A 98 -4.36 15.20 3.66
N TYR A 99 -4.84 14.67 4.78
CA TYR A 99 -6.20 14.16 4.90
C TYR A 99 -7.14 15.07 5.69
N VAL A 100 -6.61 15.91 6.55
CA VAL A 100 -7.36 16.95 7.27
C VAL A 100 -6.57 18.25 7.23
N ASN A 101 -7.23 19.32 6.85
CA ASN A 101 -6.67 20.66 6.89
C ASN A 101 -7.54 21.55 7.77
N LEU A 102 -7.07 21.85 8.97
CA LEU A 102 -7.74 22.71 9.96
C LEU A 102 -7.44 24.20 9.78
N ASN A 103 -6.72 24.58 8.73
CA ASN A 103 -6.21 25.93 8.56
C ASN A 103 -7.27 27.03 8.49
N ALA A 104 -8.44 26.73 7.90
CA ALA A 104 -9.47 27.75 7.69
C ALA A 104 -10.13 28.23 8.99
N SER A 105 -10.25 27.34 9.99
CA SER A 105 -10.90 27.66 11.25
C SER A 105 -9.91 28.11 12.31
N ALA A 106 -8.69 27.60 12.29
CA ALA A 106 -7.65 27.94 13.24
C ALA A 106 -7.11 29.37 13.00
N ALA A 107 -7.02 29.80 11.73
CA ALA A 107 -6.57 31.14 11.38
C ALA A 107 -7.49 32.25 11.91
N SER A 108 -8.79 32.01 11.96
CA SER A 108 -9.76 32.96 12.50
C SER A 108 -9.69 33.11 14.02
N GLN A 109 -9.02 32.17 14.70
CA GLN A 109 -8.86 32.13 16.16
C GLN A 109 -7.44 32.40 16.61
N GLY A 110 -6.53 32.79 15.71
CA GLY A 110 -5.13 33.07 16.00
C GLY A 110 -4.30 31.81 16.32
N LEU A 111 -4.84 30.64 16.06
CA LEU A 111 -4.13 29.37 16.26
C LEU A 111 -3.25 29.05 15.03
N THR A 112 -2.19 28.33 15.27
CA THR A 112 -1.24 27.87 14.25
C THR A 112 -1.96 26.94 13.27
N ALA A 113 -1.70 27.11 11.99
CA ALA A 113 -2.23 26.22 10.96
C ALA A 113 -1.81 24.77 11.20
N LEU A 114 -2.74 23.91 11.52
CA LEU A 114 -2.52 22.49 11.77
C LEU A 114 -3.09 21.66 10.62
N SER A 115 -2.33 20.71 10.14
CA SER A 115 -2.82 19.73 9.18
C SER A 115 -2.43 18.33 9.63
N TYR A 116 -3.29 17.36 9.35
CA TYR A 116 -2.97 15.95 9.53
C TYR A 116 -2.62 15.32 8.18
N GLN A 117 -1.59 14.49 8.20
CA GLN A 117 -1.12 13.78 7.03
C GLN A 117 -1.05 12.30 7.32
N SER A 118 -1.26 11.49 6.30
CA SER A 118 -1.12 10.05 6.38
C SER A 118 -0.20 9.51 5.29
N ARG A 119 0.28 8.30 5.53
CA ARG A 119 1.07 7.53 4.59
C ARG A 119 0.77 6.06 4.79
N MET A 120 0.47 5.34 3.71
CA MET A 120 0.16 3.93 3.78
C MET A 120 1.24 3.09 3.10
N THR A 121 1.46 1.91 3.66
CA THR A 121 2.25 0.84 3.07
C THR A 121 1.45 -0.44 3.15
N LEU A 122 1.26 -1.11 2.01
CA LEU A 122 0.68 -2.44 1.89
C LEU A 122 1.81 -3.45 1.66
N TYR A 123 1.69 -4.62 2.23
CA TYR A 123 2.61 -5.74 1.99
C TYR A 123 1.85 -7.05 2.08
N ASP A 124 2.04 -7.92 1.10
CA ASP A 124 1.23 -9.10 0.90
C ASP A 124 2.06 -10.30 0.46
N VAL A 125 1.54 -11.49 0.75
CA VAL A 125 1.98 -12.77 0.20
C VAL A 125 0.80 -13.41 -0.48
N ASP A 126 1.01 -13.84 -1.73
CA ASP A 126 -0.06 -14.18 -2.65
C ASP A 126 0.03 -15.60 -3.16
N GLY A 127 -1.13 -16.20 -3.36
CA GLY A 127 -1.33 -17.28 -4.30
C GLY A 127 -1.62 -16.72 -5.69
N ILE A 128 -0.93 -17.22 -6.68
CA ILE A 128 -1.04 -16.78 -8.07
C ILE A 128 -1.65 -17.90 -8.90
N PHE A 129 -2.61 -17.52 -9.75
CA PHE A 129 -3.17 -18.38 -10.76
C PHE A 129 -3.12 -17.71 -12.13
N GLN A 130 -2.47 -18.36 -13.09
CA GLN A 130 -2.39 -17.91 -14.48
C GLN A 130 -3.21 -18.84 -15.39
N PRO A 131 -4.50 -18.55 -15.60
CA PRO A 131 -5.36 -19.38 -16.46
C PRO A 131 -4.89 -19.40 -17.92
N ILE A 132 -4.37 -18.27 -18.39
CA ILE A 132 -3.90 -18.07 -19.75
C ILE A 132 -2.46 -17.58 -19.67
N SER A 133 -1.57 -18.30 -20.35
CA SER A 133 -0.17 -17.91 -20.52
C SER A 133 0.27 -18.25 -21.93
N THR A 134 0.72 -17.23 -22.65
CA THR A 134 1.24 -17.31 -24.02
C THR A 134 2.58 -16.58 -24.07
N LYS A 135 3.29 -16.67 -25.17
CA LYS A 135 4.57 -15.95 -25.36
C LYS A 135 4.42 -14.42 -25.33
N LYS A 136 3.22 -13.89 -25.61
CA LYS A 136 3.00 -12.44 -25.73
C LYS A 136 2.23 -11.85 -24.53
N PHE A 137 1.39 -12.64 -23.90
CA PHE A 137 0.63 -12.18 -22.75
C PHE A 137 0.27 -13.33 -21.81
N ALA A 138 0.10 -13.01 -20.54
CA ALA A 138 -0.46 -13.89 -19.53
C ALA A 138 -1.49 -13.14 -18.68
N VAL A 139 -2.55 -13.83 -18.29
CA VAL A 139 -3.53 -13.29 -17.35
C VAL A 139 -3.16 -13.81 -15.97
N LYS A 140 -2.92 -12.91 -15.03
CA LYS A 140 -2.60 -13.21 -13.62
C LYS A 140 -3.82 -12.90 -12.75
N LEU A 141 -4.26 -13.88 -12.01
CA LEU A 141 -5.17 -13.71 -10.88
C LEU A 141 -4.36 -13.94 -9.61
N GLN A 142 -4.52 -13.07 -8.65
CA GLN A 142 -3.82 -13.19 -7.37
C GLN A 142 -4.79 -13.02 -6.21
N GLY A 143 -4.44 -13.61 -5.08
CA GLY A 143 -5.16 -13.41 -3.85
C GLY A 143 -4.28 -13.79 -2.67
N GLY A 144 -4.30 -12.96 -1.65
CA GLY A 144 -3.36 -13.10 -0.57
C GLY A 144 -3.78 -12.44 0.72
N ILE A 145 -2.85 -12.53 1.65
CA ILE A 145 -2.96 -11.94 2.98
C ILE A 145 -1.67 -11.21 3.31
N GLY A 146 -1.81 -10.16 4.08
CA GLY A 146 -0.66 -9.36 4.50
C GLY A 146 -1.02 -8.31 5.53
N GLY A 147 -0.43 -7.15 5.41
CA GLY A 147 -0.70 -6.04 6.31
C GLY A 147 -0.75 -4.70 5.61
N ALA A 148 -1.51 -3.81 6.23
CA ALA A 148 -1.54 -2.40 5.93
C ALA A 148 -0.95 -1.63 7.11
N ASN A 149 0.14 -0.92 6.88
CA ASN A 149 0.74 -0.02 7.86
C ASN A 149 0.35 1.42 7.51
N LEU A 150 -0.36 2.06 8.43
CA LEU A 150 -0.74 3.47 8.33
C LEU A 150 0.10 4.29 9.30
N LYS A 151 0.74 5.32 8.80
CA LYS A 151 1.49 6.28 9.60
C LYS A 151 0.80 7.63 9.53
N PHE A 152 0.64 8.25 10.70
CA PHE A 152 0.02 9.56 10.86
C PHE A 152 1.07 10.58 11.28
N TYR A 153 0.93 11.77 10.74
CA TYR A 153 1.82 12.89 11.02
C TYR A 153 0.98 14.13 11.30
N GLU A 154 1.44 14.92 12.23
CA GLU A 154 0.96 16.28 12.45
C GLU A 154 1.90 17.25 11.76
N ALA A 155 1.36 18.10 10.91
CA ALA A 155 2.09 19.15 10.26
C ALA A 155 1.52 20.50 10.69
N GLY A 156 2.36 21.36 11.20
CA GLY A 156 2.00 22.70 11.64
C GLY A 156 2.93 23.74 11.02
N SER A 157 2.41 24.95 10.79
CA SER A 157 3.23 26.12 10.52
C SER A 157 3.08 27.09 11.69
N SER A 158 4.18 27.39 12.36
CA SER A 158 4.22 28.43 13.38
C SER A 158 4.82 29.68 12.76
N SER A 159 4.07 30.76 12.72
CA SER A 159 4.60 32.08 12.39
C SER A 159 4.96 32.80 13.68
N SER A 160 6.24 32.90 13.99
CA SER A 160 6.74 33.77 15.04
C SER A 160 7.44 35.00 14.41
N VAL A 161 7.65 36.03 15.21
CA VAL A 161 8.38 37.22 14.80
C VAL A 161 9.82 36.92 14.29
N LEU A 162 10.31 35.70 14.56
CA LEU A 162 11.63 35.20 14.18
C LEU A 162 11.64 34.28 12.94
N GLY A 163 10.50 34.05 12.30
CA GLY A 163 10.39 33.25 11.08
C GLY A 163 9.29 32.22 11.12
N SER A 164 8.93 31.70 9.94
CA SER A 164 7.98 30.64 9.77
C SER A 164 8.72 29.29 9.80
N GLN A 165 8.34 28.41 10.72
CA GLN A 165 8.84 27.04 10.79
C GLN A 165 7.74 26.06 10.41
N ASN A 166 8.02 25.22 9.43
CA ASN A 166 7.16 24.08 9.10
C ASN A 166 7.60 22.86 9.93
N ILE A 167 6.73 22.39 10.80
CA ILE A 167 6.97 21.22 11.63
C ILE A 167 6.12 20.09 11.09
N SER A 168 6.73 18.95 10.79
CA SER A 168 6.02 17.73 10.49
C SER A 168 6.50 16.64 11.44
N GLN A 169 5.70 16.30 12.44
CA GLN A 169 6.05 15.33 13.46
C GLN A 169 5.29 14.01 13.23
N TYR A 170 5.98 12.91 13.45
CA TYR A 170 5.34 11.59 13.50
C TYR A 170 4.48 11.51 14.76
N ALA A 171 3.20 11.19 14.58
CA ALA A 171 2.27 11.06 15.68
C ALA A 171 2.11 9.59 16.11
N GLN A 172 1.72 8.74 15.20
CA GLN A 172 1.48 7.31 15.49
C GLN A 172 1.46 6.46 14.23
N SER A 173 1.51 5.13 14.41
CA SER A 173 1.24 4.17 13.35
C SER A 173 0.26 3.10 13.82
N ALA A 174 -0.51 2.59 12.88
CA ALA A 174 -1.39 1.47 13.08
C ALA A 174 -1.09 0.39 12.04
N ASN A 175 -1.10 -0.87 12.48
CA ASN A 175 -0.98 -2.03 11.60
C ASN A 175 -2.32 -2.75 11.58
N HIS A 176 -2.79 -3.04 10.38
CA HIS A 176 -4.03 -3.75 10.14
C HIS A 176 -3.76 -5.00 9.31
N LEU A 177 -4.55 -6.04 9.53
CA LEU A 177 -4.59 -7.17 8.60
C LEU A 177 -5.10 -6.67 7.25
N ASN A 178 -4.49 -7.16 6.18
CA ASN A 178 -4.92 -6.94 4.81
C ASN A 178 -5.22 -8.30 4.17
N VAL A 179 -6.36 -8.38 3.52
CA VAL A 179 -6.73 -9.50 2.64
C VAL A 179 -7.04 -8.88 1.29
N HIS A 180 -6.41 -9.39 0.24
CA HIS A 180 -6.63 -8.80 -1.07
C HIS A 180 -6.87 -9.82 -2.17
N GLY A 181 -7.41 -9.34 -3.29
CA GLY A 181 -7.52 -10.07 -4.53
C GLY A 181 -7.37 -9.13 -5.70
N GLY A 182 -6.69 -9.61 -6.72
CA GLY A 182 -6.36 -8.79 -7.87
C GLY A 182 -6.31 -9.53 -9.18
N VAL A 183 -6.30 -8.73 -10.25
CA VAL A 183 -6.16 -9.19 -11.62
C VAL A 183 -5.17 -8.33 -12.36
N GLY A 184 -4.25 -8.97 -13.07
CA GLY A 184 -3.26 -8.33 -13.93
C GLY A 184 -3.13 -9.02 -15.27
N VAL A 185 -2.58 -8.31 -16.24
CA VAL A 185 -2.27 -8.86 -17.55
C VAL A 185 -0.81 -8.54 -17.87
N ASP A 186 0.03 -9.57 -17.88
CA ASP A 186 1.42 -9.44 -18.35
C ASP A 186 1.42 -9.30 -19.85
N VAL A 187 1.96 -8.22 -20.37
CA VAL A 187 2.19 -7.99 -21.80
C VAL A 187 3.70 -8.00 -22.03
N PHE A 188 4.19 -9.04 -22.70
CA PHE A 188 5.61 -9.23 -22.95
C PHE A 188 6.09 -8.33 -24.10
N VAL A 189 6.99 -7.40 -23.79
CA VAL A 189 7.65 -6.52 -24.75
C VAL A 189 8.85 -7.24 -25.37
N THR A 190 9.52 -8.07 -24.58
CA THR A 190 10.58 -8.99 -25.01
C THR A 190 10.31 -10.37 -24.42
N ASP A 191 11.15 -11.36 -24.69
CA ASP A 191 11.01 -12.70 -24.09
C ASP A 191 11.10 -12.69 -22.54
N HIS A 192 11.68 -11.64 -21.96
CA HIS A 192 11.91 -11.53 -20.53
C HIS A 192 11.27 -10.30 -19.86
N ILE A 193 11.05 -9.22 -20.61
CA ILE A 193 10.51 -7.97 -20.05
C ILE A 193 9.03 -7.88 -20.34
N TYR A 194 8.25 -7.60 -19.30
CA TYR A 194 6.81 -7.38 -19.43
C TYR A 194 6.36 -6.09 -18.76
N VAL A 195 5.21 -5.61 -19.21
CA VAL A 195 4.44 -4.56 -18.55
C VAL A 195 3.13 -5.18 -18.10
N ARG A 196 2.75 -4.96 -16.83
CA ARG A 196 1.53 -5.53 -16.24
C ARG A 196 0.66 -4.43 -15.67
N PRO A 197 -0.38 -3.96 -16.35
CA PRO A 197 -1.50 -3.31 -15.69
C PRO A 197 -2.18 -4.30 -14.74
N GLN A 198 -2.38 -3.87 -13.50
CA GLN A 198 -2.94 -4.67 -12.40
C GLN A 198 -3.93 -3.83 -11.63
N PHE A 199 -5.01 -4.44 -11.18
CA PHE A 199 -6.00 -3.84 -10.31
C PHE A 199 -6.24 -4.77 -9.12
N ASP A 200 -6.15 -4.21 -7.92
CA ASP A 200 -6.32 -4.93 -6.67
C ASP A 200 -7.39 -4.29 -5.80
N VAL A 201 -8.06 -5.14 -5.04
CA VAL A 201 -9.04 -4.76 -4.03
C VAL A 201 -8.57 -5.32 -2.69
N HIS A 202 -8.33 -4.44 -1.75
CA HIS A 202 -7.86 -4.75 -0.41
C HIS A 202 -9.01 -4.61 0.59
N TYR A 203 -9.18 -5.60 1.44
CA TYR A 203 -10.04 -5.53 2.61
C TYR A 203 -9.17 -5.39 3.85
N VAL A 204 -9.23 -4.21 4.48
CA VAL A 204 -8.47 -3.86 5.68
C VAL A 204 -9.47 -3.65 6.82
N PRO A 205 -9.74 -4.66 7.64
CA PRO A 205 -10.70 -4.55 8.73
C PRO A 205 -10.24 -3.50 9.76
N ASN A 206 -11.22 -2.88 10.41
CA ASN A 206 -10.99 -1.84 11.43
C ASN A 206 -10.31 -0.55 10.90
N LEU A 207 -10.42 -0.28 9.61
CA LEU A 207 -9.98 0.98 9.01
C LEU A 207 -11.04 2.08 9.21
N THR A 208 -11.61 2.17 10.41
CA THR A 208 -12.73 3.06 10.72
C THR A 208 -12.38 4.54 10.60
N GLN A 209 -11.11 4.89 10.78
CA GLN A 209 -10.61 6.27 10.64
C GLN A 209 -10.77 6.82 9.22
N PHE A 210 -10.94 5.97 8.22
CA PHE A 210 -11.04 6.31 6.80
C PHE A 210 -12.41 6.02 6.19
N GLY A 211 -13.38 5.64 7.00
CA GLY A 211 -14.78 5.47 6.59
C GLY A 211 -15.06 4.24 5.71
N SER A 212 -14.06 3.51 5.26
CA SER A 212 -14.21 2.27 4.49
C SER A 212 -13.11 1.27 4.82
N SER A 213 -13.49 0.00 4.98
CA SER A 213 -12.53 -1.10 5.08
C SER A 213 -12.07 -1.61 3.71
N VAL A 214 -12.59 -1.05 2.63
CA VAL A 214 -12.24 -1.47 1.27
C VAL A 214 -11.42 -0.38 0.60
N VAL A 215 -10.25 -0.76 0.15
CA VAL A 215 -9.30 0.11 -0.55
C VAL A 215 -9.03 -0.53 -1.91
N MET A 216 -8.96 0.27 -2.95
CA MET A 216 -8.69 -0.19 -4.31
C MET A 216 -7.41 0.46 -4.81
N ASP A 217 -6.61 -0.30 -5.53
CA ASP A 217 -5.49 0.29 -6.25
C ASP A 217 -5.43 -0.16 -7.71
N GLY A 218 -4.79 0.68 -8.50
CA GLY A 218 -4.47 0.39 -9.89
C GLY A 218 -2.99 0.68 -10.10
N MET A 219 -2.25 -0.37 -10.45
CA MET A 219 -0.81 -0.31 -10.64
C MET A 219 -0.42 -0.70 -12.07
N VAL A 220 0.67 -0.13 -12.52
CA VAL A 220 1.38 -0.59 -13.72
C VAL A 220 2.75 -1.08 -13.27
N TRP A 221 3.00 -2.36 -13.48
CA TRP A 221 4.24 -3.01 -13.12
C TRP A 221 5.12 -3.19 -14.36
N VAL A 222 6.40 -3.01 -14.21
CA VAL A 222 7.41 -3.40 -15.19
C VAL A 222 8.26 -4.48 -14.55
N GLY A 223 8.33 -5.64 -15.18
CA GLY A 223 8.99 -6.79 -14.62
C GLY A 223 9.95 -7.46 -15.59
N TYR A 224 10.85 -8.22 -14.98
CA TYR A 224 11.76 -9.11 -15.68
C TYR A 224 11.53 -10.54 -15.22
N SER A 225 11.39 -11.45 -16.17
CA SER A 225 11.12 -12.87 -15.94
C SER A 225 12.33 -13.71 -16.29
N TRP A 226 12.73 -14.57 -15.36
CA TRP A 226 13.75 -15.62 -15.55
C TRP A 226 13.07 -16.97 -15.66
N GLY A 227 13.51 -17.80 -16.58
CA GLY A 227 12.99 -19.14 -16.82
C GLY A 227 12.10 -19.22 -18.06
N ASP A 228 11.81 -20.44 -18.47
CA ASP A 228 10.94 -20.72 -19.63
C ASP A 228 9.47 -20.74 -19.18
N ARG A 229 8.62 -20.09 -19.96
CA ARG A 229 7.15 -20.04 -19.77
C ARG A 229 6.41 -20.89 -20.78
#